data_835cdc88a3b2c73a0d7a6d9d3de0468d
#
_entry.id   835cdc88a3b2c73a0d7a6d9d3de0468d
#
_cell.length_a   1.000
_cell.length_b   1.000
_cell.length_c   1.000
_cell.angle_alpha   90.00
_cell.angle_beta   90.00
_cell.angle_gamma   90.00
#
_symmetry.space_group_name_H-M   'P 1'
#
loop_
_entity.id
_entity.type
_entity.pdbx_description
1 polymer ?
#
loop_
_entity_poly.entity_id
_entity_poly.type
_entity_poly.pdbx_seq_one_letter_code
_entity_poly.pdbx_strand_id
1 'polypeptide(L)'
;MTHCVLPDCIEKWWRKEGSILHPASQKLLILADGGGSNSSRSYVRKYDLQEKLCDQFGLCVTVCHYPPGASKWNPVEHRLHSQISKNWEGKPLTSYETVLKFIRKTKTATGLKVNAHFVRRHYKLGEKVSDRQMERFQLIGMKLFQSGITPSDHIKM
;
A
#
# COMPACT_ATOMS: atom_id res chain seq x y z
N MET A 1 16.94 7.04 9.03
CA MET A 1 16.20 6.35 7.96
C MET A 1 14.73 6.72 8.08
N THR A 2 14.22 7.38 7.08
CA THR A 2 12.79 7.74 6.94
C THR A 2 12.00 6.48 6.60
N HIS A 3 10.92 6.19 7.30
CA HIS A 3 10.15 4.99 7.03
C HIS A 3 8.65 5.28 7.02
N CYS A 4 7.98 4.80 5.99
CA CYS A 4 6.53 4.85 5.83
C CYS A 4 5.93 3.45 6.00
N VAL A 5 4.76 3.36 6.63
CA VAL A 5 4.09 2.07 6.93
C VAL A 5 3.78 1.27 5.66
N LEU A 6 3.25 1.93 4.63
CA LEU A 6 2.80 1.26 3.41
C LEU A 6 3.95 0.57 2.64
N PRO A 7 5.08 1.21 2.34
CA PRO A 7 6.21 0.55 1.71
C PRO A 7 6.75 -0.64 2.50
N ASP A 8 6.83 -0.54 3.82
CA ASP A 8 7.27 -1.65 4.69
C ASP A 8 6.32 -2.85 4.60
N CYS A 9 5.01 -2.60 4.56
CA CYS A 9 4.01 -3.66 4.43
C CYS A 9 4.10 -4.35 3.07
N ILE A 10 4.27 -3.57 1.99
CA ILE A 10 4.37 -4.12 0.63
C ILE A 10 5.69 -4.89 0.46
N GLU A 11 6.81 -4.37 0.94
CA GLU A 11 8.10 -5.08 0.95
C GLU A 11 7.98 -6.43 1.65
N LYS A 12 7.40 -6.45 2.86
CA LYS A 12 7.22 -7.67 3.63
C LYS A 12 6.32 -8.68 2.93
N TRP A 13 5.24 -8.22 2.31
CA TRP A 13 4.37 -9.08 1.50
C TRP A 13 5.10 -9.61 0.27
N TRP A 14 5.80 -8.74 -0.47
CA TRP A 14 6.54 -9.16 -1.66
C TRP A 14 7.58 -10.22 -1.34
N ARG A 15 8.36 -10.01 -0.28
CA ARG A 15 9.39 -10.95 0.17
C ARG A 15 8.82 -12.32 0.58
N LYS A 16 7.65 -12.36 1.22
CA LYS A 16 7.08 -13.59 1.78
C LYS A 16 6.16 -14.34 0.83
N GLU A 17 5.43 -13.64 0.02
CA GLU A 17 4.33 -14.17 -0.77
C GLU A 17 4.39 -13.71 -2.23
N GLY A 18 4.52 -12.42 -2.50
CA GLY A 18 4.42 -11.84 -3.82
C GLY A 18 5.44 -12.40 -4.81
N SER A 19 6.70 -12.50 -4.44
CA SER A 19 7.76 -13.07 -5.29
C SER A 19 7.59 -14.57 -5.56
N ILE A 20 6.95 -15.28 -4.64
CA ILE A 20 6.66 -16.72 -4.80
C ILE A 20 5.46 -16.91 -5.73
N LEU A 21 4.41 -16.11 -5.54
CA LEU A 21 3.19 -16.18 -6.35
C LEU A 21 3.39 -15.65 -7.78
N HIS A 22 4.32 -14.72 -7.94
CA HIS A 22 4.59 -14.02 -9.20
C HIS A 22 6.09 -13.96 -9.53
N PRO A 23 6.76 -15.12 -9.70
CA PRO A 23 8.22 -15.17 -9.82
C PRO A 23 8.79 -14.45 -11.05
N ALA A 24 8.01 -14.32 -12.11
CA ALA A 24 8.41 -13.64 -13.34
C ALA A 24 8.02 -12.15 -13.40
N SER A 25 7.38 -11.63 -12.34
CA SER A 25 6.89 -10.25 -12.35
C SER A 25 8.02 -9.26 -12.09
N GLN A 26 8.18 -8.33 -13.03
CA GLN A 26 9.09 -7.19 -12.91
C GLN A 26 8.35 -5.87 -12.67
N LYS A 27 7.02 -5.89 -12.63
CA LYS A 27 6.17 -4.70 -12.51
C LYS A 27 5.17 -4.88 -11.39
N LEU A 28 5.02 -3.85 -10.57
CA LEU A 28 4.05 -3.80 -9.49
C LEU A 28 3.16 -2.55 -9.65
N LEU A 29 1.86 -2.76 -9.74
CA LEU A 29 0.87 -1.68 -9.73
C LEU A 29 0.29 -1.54 -8.32
N ILE A 30 0.40 -0.35 -7.74
CA ILE A 30 -0.20 0.01 -6.45
C ILE A 30 -1.35 0.96 -6.70
N LEU A 31 -2.56 0.55 -6.34
CA LEU A 31 -3.73 1.41 -6.34
C LEU A 31 -3.92 1.96 -4.92
N ALA A 32 -3.90 3.27 -4.75
CA ALA A 32 -3.98 3.94 -3.47
C ALA A 32 -5.10 4.98 -3.45
N ASP A 33 -5.67 5.20 -2.27
CA ASP A 33 -6.45 6.42 -2.02
C ASP A 33 -5.52 7.63 -1.92
N GLY A 34 -6.04 8.82 -2.14
CA GLY A 34 -5.26 10.07 -2.04
C GLY A 34 -5.08 10.59 -0.61
N GLY A 35 -5.55 9.84 0.40
CA GLY A 35 -5.63 10.31 1.80
C GLY A 35 -4.36 10.08 2.63
N GLY A 36 -4.11 10.99 3.56
CA GLY A 36 -3.10 10.83 4.61
C GLY A 36 -1.70 10.44 4.11
N SER A 37 -1.16 9.35 4.64
CA SER A 37 0.16 8.81 4.28
C SER A 37 0.24 8.29 2.83
N ASN A 38 -0.91 8.10 2.16
CA ASN A 38 -0.98 7.66 0.76
C ASN A 38 -0.94 8.83 -0.24
N SER A 39 -0.76 10.06 0.23
CA SER A 39 -0.71 11.24 -0.64
C SER A 39 0.37 11.12 -1.73
N SER A 40 0.02 11.48 -2.96
CA SER A 40 0.94 11.56 -4.10
C SER A 40 2.08 12.57 -3.88
N ARG A 41 1.90 13.50 -2.92
CA ARG A 41 2.89 14.53 -2.55
C ARG A 41 3.95 14.04 -1.57
N SER A 42 3.81 12.82 -1.00
CA SER A 42 4.77 12.30 -0.02
C SER A 42 6.05 11.79 -0.70
N TYR A 43 7.11 12.59 -0.68
CA TYR A 43 8.44 12.18 -1.16
C TYR A 43 9.04 11.04 -0.33
N VAL A 44 8.81 11.03 0.98
CA VAL A 44 9.26 9.96 1.88
C VAL A 44 8.72 8.61 1.41
N ARG A 45 7.42 8.54 1.12
CA ARG A 45 6.81 7.31 0.62
C ARG A 45 7.37 6.87 -0.73
N LYS A 46 7.55 7.82 -1.65
CA LYS A 46 8.11 7.54 -2.98
C LYS A 46 9.55 7.00 -2.86
N TYR A 47 10.35 7.64 -2.03
CA TYR A 47 11.72 7.20 -1.74
C TYR A 47 11.77 5.81 -1.12
N ASP A 48 10.94 5.55 -0.10
CA ASP A 48 10.83 4.23 0.52
C ASP A 48 10.39 3.14 -0.47
N LEU A 49 9.47 3.45 -1.40
CA LEU A 49 9.06 2.50 -2.44
C LEU A 49 10.22 2.18 -3.39
N GLN A 50 10.99 3.20 -3.79
CA GLN A 50 12.17 2.98 -4.60
C GLN A 50 13.19 2.11 -3.87
N GLU A 51 13.64 2.51 -2.67
CA GLU A 51 14.67 1.79 -1.91
C GLU A 51 14.28 0.34 -1.62
N LYS A 52 13.01 0.12 -1.19
CA LYS A 52 12.55 -1.19 -0.70
C LYS A 52 12.01 -2.13 -1.78
N LEU A 53 11.56 -1.61 -2.90
CA LEU A 53 10.95 -2.44 -3.95
C LEU A 53 11.76 -2.38 -5.25
N CYS A 54 12.10 -1.19 -5.74
CA CYS A 54 12.83 -1.07 -6.99
C CYS A 54 14.30 -1.51 -6.80
N ASP A 55 15.03 -0.87 -5.88
CA ASP A 55 16.46 -1.12 -5.69
C ASP A 55 16.72 -2.52 -5.12
N GLN A 56 15.82 -3.03 -4.28
CA GLN A 56 16.01 -4.30 -3.58
C GLN A 56 15.57 -5.52 -4.39
N PHE A 57 14.51 -5.40 -5.18
CA PHE A 57 13.93 -6.53 -5.92
C PHE A 57 13.88 -6.34 -7.44
N GLY A 58 14.40 -5.25 -7.96
CA GLY A 58 14.36 -4.96 -9.40
C GLY A 58 12.97 -4.68 -9.94
N LEU A 59 12.03 -4.23 -9.09
CA LEU A 59 10.67 -3.98 -9.51
C LEU A 59 10.48 -2.59 -10.10
N CYS A 60 9.77 -2.49 -11.21
CA CYS A 60 9.21 -1.23 -11.69
C CYS A 60 7.86 -0.99 -10.99
N VAL A 61 7.82 -0.01 -10.08
CA VAL A 61 6.62 0.29 -9.30
C VAL A 61 5.84 1.44 -9.91
N THR A 62 4.56 1.20 -10.20
CA THR A 62 3.60 2.22 -10.65
C THR A 62 2.60 2.48 -9.55
N VAL A 63 2.44 3.74 -9.15
CA VAL A 63 1.42 4.13 -8.17
C VAL A 63 0.33 4.96 -8.85
N CYS A 64 -0.89 4.47 -8.78
CA CYS A 64 -2.08 5.18 -9.25
C CYS A 64 -2.98 5.54 -8.08
N HIS A 65 -3.51 6.75 -8.09
CA HIS A 65 -4.41 7.22 -7.04
C HIS A 65 -5.84 7.27 -7.55
N TYR A 66 -6.76 6.77 -6.73
CA TYR A 66 -8.19 7.00 -6.97
C TYR A 66 -8.49 8.49 -6.81
N PRO A 67 -9.36 9.05 -7.65
CA PRO A 67 -9.84 10.41 -7.45
C PRO A 67 -10.64 10.52 -6.13
N PRO A 68 -10.71 11.73 -5.53
CA PRO A 68 -11.52 11.96 -4.34
C PRO A 68 -12.97 11.48 -4.55
N GLY A 69 -13.53 10.81 -3.56
CA GLY A 69 -14.90 10.29 -3.61
C GLY A 69 -15.09 9.03 -4.44
N ALA A 70 -14.01 8.43 -4.96
CA ALA A 70 -14.07 7.22 -5.78
C ALA A 70 -13.95 5.90 -4.98
N SER A 71 -14.13 5.92 -3.66
CA SER A 71 -14.07 4.72 -2.81
C SER A 71 -15.02 3.61 -3.28
N LYS A 72 -16.18 3.97 -3.84
CA LYS A 72 -17.12 3.00 -4.43
C LYS A 72 -16.52 2.15 -5.56
N TRP A 73 -15.46 2.60 -6.20
CA TRP A 73 -14.77 1.88 -7.27
C TRP A 73 -13.58 1.04 -6.76
N ASN A 74 -13.24 1.17 -5.47
CA ASN A 74 -12.16 0.40 -4.88
C ASN A 74 -12.62 -1.03 -4.55
N PRO A 75 -12.14 -2.07 -5.24
CA PRO A 75 -12.56 -3.45 -5.01
C PRO A 75 -12.31 -3.93 -3.58
N VAL A 76 -11.30 -3.39 -2.91
CA VAL A 76 -10.94 -3.77 -1.53
C VAL A 76 -12.01 -3.34 -0.54
N GLU A 77 -12.63 -2.16 -0.74
CA GLU A 77 -13.74 -1.69 0.10
C GLU A 77 -14.91 -2.67 0.09
N HIS A 78 -15.27 -3.16 -1.08
CA HIS A 78 -16.42 -4.03 -1.24
C HIS A 78 -16.14 -5.51 -0.95
N ARG A 79 -14.97 -6.00 -1.33
CA ARG A 79 -14.64 -7.44 -1.24
C ARG A 79 -13.98 -7.83 0.07
N LEU A 80 -13.23 -6.94 0.69
CA LEU A 80 -12.51 -7.22 1.94
C LEU A 80 -13.10 -6.47 3.12
N HIS A 81 -13.11 -5.14 3.08
CA HIS A 81 -13.52 -4.34 4.25
C HIS A 81 -14.97 -4.58 4.62
N SER A 82 -15.87 -4.72 3.64
CA SER A 82 -17.28 -5.05 3.92
C SER A 82 -17.43 -6.39 4.65
N GLN A 83 -16.63 -7.39 4.30
CA GLN A 83 -16.68 -8.70 4.97
C GLN A 83 -16.09 -8.65 6.38
N ILE A 84 -15.03 -7.86 6.58
CA ILE A 84 -14.47 -7.62 7.91
C ILE A 84 -15.52 -6.92 8.78
N SER A 85 -16.18 -5.86 8.27
CA SER A 85 -17.20 -5.10 8.99
C SER A 85 -18.39 -5.98 9.42
N LYS A 86 -18.88 -6.83 8.53
CA LYS A 86 -19.94 -7.81 8.88
C LYS A 86 -19.51 -8.78 9.97
N ASN A 87 -18.23 -9.17 10.01
CA ASN A 87 -17.75 -10.15 10.98
C ASN A 87 -17.65 -9.60 12.40
N TRP A 88 -17.49 -8.29 12.57
CA TRP A 88 -17.43 -7.66 13.91
C TRP A 88 -18.64 -6.78 14.24
N GLU A 89 -19.64 -6.73 13.35
CA GLU A 89 -20.86 -5.95 13.56
C GLU A 89 -21.50 -6.29 14.90
N GLY A 90 -21.88 -5.26 15.70
CA GLY A 90 -22.44 -5.41 17.03
C GLY A 90 -21.49 -5.99 18.09
N LYS A 91 -20.20 -6.15 17.81
CA LYS A 91 -19.21 -6.66 18.75
C LYS A 91 -18.36 -5.53 19.32
N PRO A 92 -18.15 -5.45 20.65
CA PRO A 92 -17.26 -4.47 21.24
C PRO A 92 -15.81 -4.78 20.86
N LEU A 93 -15.13 -3.81 20.25
CA LEU A 93 -13.71 -3.91 19.85
C LEU A 93 -12.82 -3.35 20.98
N THR A 94 -12.74 -4.06 22.08
CA THR A 94 -12.12 -3.61 23.32
C THR A 94 -10.59 -3.67 23.33
N SER A 95 -9.99 -4.45 22.43
CA SER A 95 -8.51 -4.56 22.34
C SER A 95 -8.06 -4.80 20.90
N TYR A 96 -6.78 -4.50 20.64
CA TYR A 96 -6.15 -4.80 19.35
C TYR A 96 -6.16 -6.29 19.01
N GLU A 97 -6.04 -7.16 20.03
CA GLU A 97 -6.09 -8.61 19.88
C GLU A 97 -7.48 -9.06 19.43
N THR A 98 -8.53 -8.45 19.99
CA THR A 98 -9.93 -8.71 19.60
C THR A 98 -10.16 -8.30 18.14
N VAL A 99 -9.71 -7.11 17.75
CA VAL A 99 -9.77 -6.63 16.35
C VAL A 99 -9.06 -7.61 15.43
N LEU A 100 -7.82 -7.99 15.75
CA LEU A 100 -7.01 -8.91 14.94
C LEU A 100 -7.68 -10.29 14.81
N LYS A 101 -8.29 -10.78 15.88
CA LYS A 101 -9.05 -12.05 15.88
C LYS A 101 -10.23 -12.01 14.91
N PHE A 102 -11.00 -10.92 14.89
CA PHE A 102 -12.12 -10.77 13.95
C PHE A 102 -11.64 -10.65 12.52
N ILE A 103 -10.60 -9.88 12.25
CA ILE A 103 -10.01 -9.76 10.90
C ILE A 103 -9.57 -11.14 10.38
N ARG A 104 -8.82 -11.90 11.17
CA ARG A 104 -8.33 -13.24 10.80
C ARG A 104 -9.42 -14.28 10.61
N LYS A 105 -10.54 -14.13 11.30
CA LYS A 105 -11.71 -15.02 11.15
C LYS A 105 -12.54 -14.72 9.90
N THR A 106 -12.28 -13.60 9.23
CA THR A 106 -13.03 -13.21 8.04
C THR A 106 -12.76 -14.18 6.90
N LYS A 107 -13.80 -14.78 6.41
CA LYS A 107 -13.80 -15.71 5.26
C LYS A 107 -15.15 -15.65 4.55
N THR A 108 -15.17 -16.01 3.28
CA THR A 108 -16.41 -16.11 2.50
C THR A 108 -16.55 -17.51 1.92
N ALA A 109 -17.76 -17.86 1.53
CA ALA A 109 -18.06 -19.10 0.81
C ALA A 109 -17.31 -19.16 -0.54
N THR A 110 -16.99 -18.00 -1.12
CA THR A 110 -16.25 -17.88 -2.39
C THR A 110 -14.73 -18.00 -2.24
N GLY A 111 -14.24 -18.34 -1.04
CA GLY A 111 -12.82 -18.69 -0.81
C GLY A 111 -11.94 -17.56 -0.30
N LEU A 112 -12.48 -16.37 0.05
CA LEU A 112 -11.68 -15.34 0.70
C LEU A 112 -11.12 -15.85 2.03
N LYS A 113 -9.81 -15.76 2.19
CA LYS A 113 -9.08 -15.99 3.44
C LYS A 113 -8.28 -14.75 3.78
N VAL A 114 -8.36 -14.31 5.02
CA VAL A 114 -7.70 -13.07 5.47
C VAL A 114 -6.61 -13.39 6.48
N ASN A 115 -5.38 -12.98 6.16
CA ASN A 115 -4.26 -12.98 7.07
C ASN A 115 -4.00 -11.55 7.55
N ALA A 116 -3.78 -11.37 8.84
CA ALA A 116 -3.50 -10.07 9.43
C ALA A 116 -2.44 -10.18 10.54
N HIS A 117 -1.60 -9.16 10.64
CA HIS A 117 -0.54 -9.09 11.63
C HIS A 117 -0.42 -7.68 12.19
N PHE A 118 -0.02 -7.57 13.45
CA PHE A 118 0.36 -6.28 14.01
C PHE A 118 1.71 -5.83 13.47
N VAL A 119 1.77 -4.57 13.07
CA VAL A 119 3.01 -3.85 12.83
C VAL A 119 3.37 -3.10 14.11
N ARG A 120 4.34 -3.63 14.88
CA ARG A 120 4.78 -3.05 16.17
C ARG A 120 5.92 -2.04 16.00
N ARG A 121 6.13 -1.52 14.81
CA ARG A 121 7.16 -0.54 14.53
C ARG A 121 6.65 0.87 14.80
N HIS A 122 7.46 1.69 15.46
CA HIS A 122 7.17 3.12 15.62
C HIS A 122 7.61 3.87 14.37
N TYR A 123 6.71 4.67 13.82
CA TYR A 123 6.98 5.54 12.69
C TYR A 123 7.00 6.99 13.14
N LYS A 124 8.08 7.72 12.84
CA LYS A 124 8.16 9.14 13.16
C LYS A 124 7.33 9.94 12.15
N LEU A 125 6.56 10.89 12.65
CA LEU A 125 5.80 11.82 11.83
C LEU A 125 6.70 13.00 11.40
N GLY A 126 6.41 13.59 10.22
CA GLY A 126 7.08 14.80 9.76
C GLY A 126 8.51 14.61 9.24
N GLU A 127 8.96 13.39 9.02
CA GLU A 127 10.25 13.13 8.41
C GLU A 127 10.28 13.64 6.95
N LYS A 128 11.43 14.19 6.55
CA LYS A 128 11.68 14.68 5.18
C LYS A 128 12.79 13.87 4.54
N VAL A 129 12.74 13.76 3.22
CA VAL A 129 13.84 13.20 2.42
C VAL A 129 14.97 14.22 2.42
N SER A 130 16.21 13.80 2.70
CA SER A 130 17.39 14.66 2.64
C SER A 130 17.80 14.95 1.20
N ASP A 131 18.55 16.04 0.98
CA ASP A 131 19.04 16.43 -0.35
C ASP A 131 19.82 15.29 -1.02
N ARG A 132 20.71 14.62 -0.27
CA ARG A 132 21.46 13.45 -0.77
C ARG A 132 20.56 12.28 -1.19
N GLN A 133 19.43 12.08 -0.51
CA GLN A 133 18.44 11.06 -0.90
C GLN A 133 17.67 11.50 -2.13
N MET A 134 17.38 12.79 -2.27
CA MET A 134 16.72 13.35 -3.46
C MET A 134 17.56 13.22 -4.73
N GLU A 135 18.89 13.34 -4.64
CA GLU A 135 19.81 13.11 -5.78
C GLU A 135 19.75 11.68 -6.33
N ARG A 136 19.45 10.70 -5.46
CA ARG A 136 19.33 9.29 -5.83
C ARG A 136 17.91 8.91 -6.30
N PHE A 137 17.00 9.86 -6.25
CA PHE A 137 15.59 9.59 -6.51
C PHE A 137 15.28 9.57 -8.00
N GLN A 138 14.83 8.43 -8.50
CA GLN A 138 14.48 8.23 -9.91
C GLN A 138 12.96 8.16 -10.07
N LEU A 139 12.32 9.32 -10.23
CA LEU A 139 10.91 9.42 -10.50
C LEU A 139 10.64 9.74 -11.97
N ILE A 140 9.91 8.88 -12.64
CA ILE A 140 9.39 9.14 -13.97
C ILE A 140 7.92 9.52 -13.83
N GLY A 141 7.60 10.80 -14.02
CA GLY A 141 6.23 11.28 -14.05
C GLY A 141 5.56 10.91 -15.37
N MET A 142 4.44 10.21 -15.35
CA MET A 142 3.56 10.04 -16.50
C MET A 142 2.38 11.00 -16.40
N LYS A 143 2.24 11.88 -17.39
CA LYS A 143 0.97 12.59 -17.62
C LYS A 143 0.03 11.64 -18.34
N LEU A 144 -0.91 11.04 -17.65
CA LEU A 144 -2.02 10.35 -18.28
C LEU A 144 -3.08 11.35 -18.74
N PHE A 145 -3.43 11.21 -20.00
CA PHE A 145 -4.33 12.11 -20.71
C PHE A 145 -5.76 12.14 -20.11
N GLN A 146 -6.28 13.36 -19.99
CA GLN A 146 -7.67 13.83 -20.06
C GLN A 146 -8.77 12.78 -19.81
N SER A 147 -9.12 12.63 -18.55
CA SER A 147 -10.48 12.38 -18.03
C SER A 147 -10.41 11.97 -16.55
N GLY A 148 -10.08 12.90 -15.66
CA GLY A 148 -10.28 12.74 -14.22
C GLY A 148 -9.33 11.78 -13.49
N ILE A 149 -8.29 11.27 -14.12
CA ILE A 149 -7.28 10.43 -13.48
C ILE A 149 -6.09 11.29 -13.09
N THR A 150 -5.77 11.28 -11.80
CA THR A 150 -4.58 11.96 -11.28
C THR A 150 -3.30 11.36 -11.89
N PRO A 151 -2.24 12.18 -12.08
CA PRO A 151 -0.97 11.69 -12.62
C PRO A 151 -0.45 10.49 -11.85
N SER A 152 -0.15 9.42 -12.54
CA SER A 152 0.54 8.27 -11.97
C SER A 152 2.04 8.54 -11.94
N ASP A 153 2.65 8.27 -10.80
CA ASP A 153 4.10 8.34 -10.66
C ASP A 153 4.67 6.93 -10.91
N HIS A 154 5.54 6.80 -11.89
CA HIS A 154 6.31 5.60 -12.10
C HIS A 154 7.67 5.74 -11.45
N ILE A 155 8.04 4.75 -10.66
CA ILE A 155 9.40 4.61 -10.14
C ILE A 155 10.04 3.48 -10.92
N LYS A 156 11.09 3.81 -11.69
CA LYS A 156 11.80 2.86 -12.52
C LYS A 156 13.27 2.85 -12.14
N MET A 157 13.85 1.68 -12.07
CA MET A 157 15.31 1.53 -12.09
C MET A 157 15.84 1.67 -13.49
#